data_a644f56b977bbc5852109b20e4ae0504
#
_entry.id   a644f56b977bbc5852109b20e4ae0504
#
_cell.length_a   1.000
_cell.length_b   1.000
_cell.length_c   1.000
_cell.angle_alpha   90.00
_cell.angle_beta   90.00
_cell.angle_gamma   90.00
#
_symmetry.space_group_name_H-M   'P 1'
#
loop_
_entity.id
_entity.type
_entity.pdbx_description
1 polymer ?
#
loop_
_entity_poly.entity_id
_entity_poly.type
_entity_poly.pdbx_seq_one_letter_code
_entity_poly.pdbx_strand_id
1 'polypeptide(L)'
;VNIDHHLGNPMFASLGNWVDPGMAATGQMVAAVADAAGVPLTGELAQCVYLSLVSDTGSFTHGNTSAAVFTLAARLVANGLDAAAMREKLDNQWSMPKTKLWGKLMQTLSLECDGTVAVCPVTMEEIGSFGAVREDLEGFAEQMRRIKGVRVAVLIRQDPGNRCKLSLRSSGSDDVRSVAALFGGGGHLNAAGATIDDADMDAVTRQTIKAIQDITFGAGKEEKRLGGKRRPF
;
A
#
# COMPACT_ATOMS: atom_id res chain seq x y z
N VAL A 1 3.18 -0.96 26.27
CA VAL A 1 3.96 -1.80 25.35
C VAL A 1 3.66 -1.41 23.92
N ASN A 2 4.68 -1.38 23.06
CA ASN A 2 4.57 -1.14 21.62
C ASN A 2 5.06 -2.39 20.89
N ILE A 3 4.23 -2.94 20.03
CA ILE A 3 4.56 -4.09 19.16
C ILE A 3 4.28 -3.65 17.72
N ASP A 4 5.31 -3.53 16.90
CA ASP A 4 5.19 -2.96 15.56
C ASP A 4 6.24 -3.53 14.60
N HIS A 5 5.91 -3.57 13.31
CA HIS A 5 6.82 -4.01 12.26
C HIS A 5 7.23 -2.88 11.28
N HIS A 6 6.81 -1.64 11.53
CA HIS A 6 7.09 -0.53 10.64
C HIS A 6 8.49 0.05 10.83
N LEU A 7 9.16 0.35 9.72
CA LEU A 7 10.39 1.14 9.72
C LEU A 7 10.13 2.54 10.27
N GLY A 8 11.01 3.01 11.17
CA GLY A 8 10.95 4.36 11.72
C GLY A 8 9.94 4.54 12.84
N ASN A 9 9.46 3.45 13.46
CA ASN A 9 8.67 3.53 14.68
C ASN A 9 9.44 4.30 15.76
N PRO A 10 8.85 5.33 16.42
CA PRO A 10 9.54 6.19 17.39
C PRO A 10 9.79 5.52 18.76
N MET A 11 9.46 4.25 18.95
CA MET A 11 9.65 3.49 20.20
C MET A 11 9.09 4.22 21.45
N PHE A 12 7.86 4.68 21.37
CA PHE A 12 7.23 5.60 22.32
C PHE A 12 6.75 4.95 23.64
N ALA A 13 6.76 3.63 23.74
CA ALA A 13 6.18 2.96 24.89
C ALA A 13 7.16 2.87 26.07
N SER A 14 6.70 3.21 27.28
CA SER A 14 7.51 3.24 28.49
C SER A 14 7.83 1.87 29.10
N LEU A 15 6.97 0.86 28.86
CA LEU A 15 7.13 -0.48 29.43
C LEU A 15 7.93 -1.44 28.53
N GLY A 16 7.99 -1.17 27.23
CA GLY A 16 8.75 -1.97 26.30
C GLY A 16 8.34 -1.71 24.85
N ASN A 17 9.31 -1.81 23.96
CA ASN A 17 9.13 -1.66 22.52
C ASN A 17 9.73 -2.89 21.84
N TRP A 18 8.89 -3.64 21.15
CA TRP A 18 9.31 -4.69 20.24
C TRP A 18 8.99 -4.24 18.81
N VAL A 19 9.99 -3.70 18.14
CA VAL A 19 9.87 -3.22 16.75
C VAL A 19 10.78 -4.06 15.89
N ASP A 20 10.19 -4.79 14.93
CA ASP A 20 10.92 -5.70 14.05
C ASP A 20 10.45 -5.54 12.58
N PRO A 21 11.15 -4.72 11.79
CA PRO A 21 10.83 -4.54 10.37
C PRO A 21 11.08 -5.78 9.49
N GLY A 22 11.71 -6.83 10.02
CA GLY A 22 11.86 -8.12 9.36
C GLY A 22 10.60 -8.98 9.38
N MET A 23 9.65 -8.66 10.26
CA MET A 23 8.34 -9.29 10.29
C MET A 23 7.46 -8.75 9.18
N ALA A 24 6.77 -9.64 8.46
CA ALA A 24 5.90 -9.24 7.36
C ALA A 24 4.61 -8.56 7.84
N ALA A 25 4.19 -8.83 9.07
CA ALA A 25 2.97 -8.32 9.66
C ALA A 25 3.05 -8.34 11.19
N THR A 26 2.37 -7.43 11.85
CA THR A 26 2.22 -7.45 13.32
C THR A 26 1.60 -8.76 13.81
N GLY A 27 0.77 -9.44 13.01
CA GLY A 27 0.21 -10.75 13.34
C GLY A 27 1.27 -11.84 13.58
N GLN A 28 2.45 -11.78 12.93
CA GLN A 28 3.55 -12.70 13.24
C GLN A 28 4.10 -12.47 14.66
N MET A 29 4.19 -11.21 15.08
CA MET A 29 4.66 -10.84 16.41
C MET A 29 3.63 -11.27 17.47
N VAL A 30 2.33 -11.06 17.21
CA VAL A 30 1.24 -11.52 18.09
C VAL A 30 1.27 -13.05 18.21
N ALA A 31 1.51 -13.78 17.13
CA ALA A 31 1.64 -15.23 17.16
C ALA A 31 2.82 -15.68 18.06
N ALA A 32 3.97 -15.00 17.97
CA ALA A 32 5.12 -15.29 18.83
C ALA A 32 4.85 -14.98 20.31
N VAL A 33 4.11 -13.91 20.61
CA VAL A 33 3.65 -13.61 21.98
C VAL A 33 2.71 -14.71 22.50
N ALA A 34 1.75 -15.13 21.68
CA ALA A 34 0.83 -16.22 22.03
C ALA A 34 1.58 -17.53 22.33
N ASP A 35 2.58 -17.87 21.51
CA ASP A 35 3.42 -19.05 21.72
C ASP A 35 4.19 -18.94 23.05
N ALA A 36 4.81 -17.80 23.33
CA ALA A 36 5.54 -17.58 24.58
C ALA A 36 4.62 -17.62 25.82
N ALA A 37 3.35 -17.24 25.65
CA ALA A 37 2.34 -17.28 26.71
C ALA A 37 1.61 -18.63 26.81
N GLY A 38 1.92 -19.60 25.95
CA GLY A 38 1.22 -20.88 25.89
C GLY A 38 -0.23 -20.80 25.42
N VAL A 39 -0.59 -19.73 24.72
CA VAL A 39 -1.94 -19.51 24.16
C VAL A 39 -2.05 -20.15 22.79
N PRO A 40 -3.00 -21.07 22.56
CA PRO A 40 -3.14 -21.75 21.27
C PRO A 40 -3.65 -20.78 20.20
N LEU A 41 -3.05 -20.84 19.01
CA LEU A 41 -3.49 -20.07 17.83
C LEU A 41 -4.69 -20.75 17.18
N THR A 42 -5.87 -20.57 17.77
CA THR A 42 -7.15 -21.14 17.33
C THR A 42 -8.25 -20.09 17.35
N GLY A 43 -9.42 -20.37 16.76
CA GLY A 43 -10.59 -19.49 16.82
C GLY A 43 -10.32 -18.08 16.30
N GLU A 44 -10.81 -17.08 17.02
CA GLU A 44 -10.68 -15.66 16.62
C GLU A 44 -9.23 -15.16 16.56
N LEU A 45 -8.37 -15.63 17.47
CA LEU A 45 -6.95 -15.28 17.44
C LEU A 45 -6.28 -15.75 16.14
N ALA A 46 -6.56 -16.98 15.72
CA ALA A 46 -6.06 -17.49 14.45
C ALA A 46 -6.59 -16.69 13.25
N GLN A 47 -7.87 -16.30 13.28
CA GLN A 47 -8.47 -15.47 12.24
C GLN A 47 -7.80 -14.07 12.16
N CYS A 48 -7.59 -13.40 13.29
CA CYS A 48 -6.93 -12.11 13.35
C CYS A 48 -5.47 -12.16 12.87
N VAL A 49 -4.72 -13.17 13.30
CA VAL A 49 -3.34 -13.38 12.84
C VAL A 49 -3.31 -13.63 11.33
N TYR A 50 -4.18 -14.49 10.81
CA TYR A 50 -4.28 -14.78 9.38
C TYR A 50 -4.66 -13.54 8.56
N LEU A 51 -5.66 -12.77 9.04
CA LEU A 51 -6.06 -11.51 8.40
C LEU A 51 -4.91 -10.52 8.30
N SER A 52 -4.13 -10.35 9.38
CA SER A 52 -2.94 -9.50 9.38
C SER A 52 -1.90 -9.96 8.34
N LEU A 53 -1.63 -11.29 8.26
CA LEU A 53 -0.74 -11.84 7.24
C LEU A 53 -1.23 -11.53 5.82
N VAL A 54 -2.51 -11.81 5.54
CA VAL A 54 -3.12 -11.60 4.21
C VAL A 54 -3.05 -10.12 3.82
N SER A 55 -3.37 -9.21 4.76
CA SER A 55 -3.38 -7.77 4.53
C SER A 55 -1.99 -7.24 4.17
N ASP A 56 -1.00 -7.50 5.03
CA ASP A 56 0.33 -6.89 4.92
C ASP A 56 1.21 -7.54 3.84
N THR A 57 0.90 -8.79 3.45
CA THR A 57 1.58 -9.49 2.35
C THR A 57 0.87 -9.37 1.00
N GLY A 58 -0.23 -8.60 0.92
CA GLY A 58 -1.04 -8.51 -0.28
C GLY A 58 -1.51 -9.89 -0.77
N SER A 59 -2.11 -10.67 0.13
CA SER A 59 -2.52 -12.05 -0.14
C SER A 59 -1.35 -12.95 -0.55
N PHE A 60 -0.23 -12.85 0.16
CA PHE A 60 1.00 -13.62 -0.06
C PHE A 60 1.69 -13.35 -1.40
N THR A 61 1.53 -12.14 -1.96
CA THR A 61 2.12 -11.75 -3.26
C THR A 61 3.21 -10.69 -3.15
N HIS A 62 3.32 -9.99 -2.02
CA HIS A 62 4.33 -8.97 -1.81
C HIS A 62 5.69 -9.55 -1.46
N GLY A 63 6.76 -8.77 -1.66
CA GLY A 63 8.15 -9.20 -1.43
C GLY A 63 8.52 -9.50 0.03
N ASN A 64 7.69 -9.11 1.00
CA ASN A 64 7.82 -9.45 2.41
C ASN A 64 7.24 -10.86 2.75
N THR A 65 6.69 -11.58 1.77
CA THR A 65 6.16 -12.94 1.96
C THR A 65 7.31 -13.94 2.06
N SER A 66 7.72 -14.26 3.26
CA SER A 66 8.80 -15.20 3.55
C SER A 66 8.30 -16.63 3.80
N ALA A 67 9.23 -17.60 3.85
CA ALA A 67 8.92 -18.98 4.26
C ALA A 67 8.28 -19.03 5.66
N ALA A 68 8.68 -18.15 6.59
CA ALA A 68 8.10 -18.06 7.92
C ALA A 68 6.62 -17.65 7.88
N VAL A 69 6.23 -16.76 6.96
CA VAL A 69 4.82 -16.39 6.73
C VAL A 69 3.99 -17.59 6.30
N PHE A 70 4.47 -18.35 5.31
CA PHE A 70 3.78 -19.56 4.86
C PHE A 70 3.72 -20.65 5.94
N THR A 71 4.78 -20.81 6.72
CA THR A 71 4.81 -21.77 7.84
C THR A 71 3.77 -21.40 8.89
N LEU A 72 3.67 -20.12 9.26
CA LEU A 72 2.65 -19.66 10.20
C LEU A 72 1.24 -19.85 9.62
N ALA A 73 1.01 -19.48 8.35
CA ALA A 73 -0.28 -19.68 7.71
C ALA A 73 -0.69 -21.17 7.67
N ALA A 74 0.25 -22.07 7.31
CA ALA A 74 0.03 -23.52 7.34
C ALA A 74 -0.34 -24.01 8.75
N ARG A 75 0.33 -23.52 9.80
CA ARG A 75 0.02 -23.85 11.20
C ARG A 75 -1.39 -23.40 11.59
N LEU A 76 -1.80 -22.19 11.18
CA LEU A 76 -3.15 -21.68 11.46
C LEU A 76 -4.22 -22.60 10.82
N VAL A 77 -4.02 -23.02 9.57
CA VAL A 77 -4.92 -23.95 8.86
C VAL A 77 -4.93 -25.32 9.56
N ALA A 78 -3.77 -25.84 9.94
CA ALA A 78 -3.68 -27.11 10.69
C ALA A 78 -4.40 -27.03 12.05
N ASN A 79 -4.47 -25.85 12.66
CA ASN A 79 -5.20 -25.57 13.90
C ASN A 79 -6.70 -25.31 13.68
N GLY A 80 -7.22 -25.53 12.47
CA GLY A 80 -8.65 -25.46 12.17
C GLY A 80 -9.12 -24.11 11.61
N LEU A 81 -8.20 -23.23 11.16
CA LEU A 81 -8.60 -22.02 10.43
C LEU A 81 -9.18 -22.41 9.06
N ASP A 82 -10.38 -21.96 8.74
CA ASP A 82 -10.95 -22.02 7.40
C ASP A 82 -10.48 -20.83 6.57
N ALA A 83 -9.41 -21.02 5.81
CA ALA A 83 -8.83 -19.98 4.96
C ALA A 83 -9.76 -19.60 3.80
N ALA A 84 -10.59 -20.53 3.31
CA ALA A 84 -11.55 -20.26 2.23
C ALA A 84 -12.67 -19.34 2.72
N ALA A 85 -13.26 -19.65 3.88
CA ALA A 85 -14.27 -18.79 4.49
C ALA A 85 -13.71 -17.41 4.85
N MET A 86 -12.45 -17.30 5.29
CA MET A 86 -11.79 -16.02 5.51
C MET A 86 -11.63 -15.24 4.19
N ARG A 87 -11.24 -15.92 3.11
CA ARG A 87 -11.10 -15.28 1.80
C ARG A 87 -12.43 -14.78 1.26
N GLU A 88 -13.49 -15.57 1.37
CA GLU A 88 -14.84 -15.19 0.96
C GLU A 88 -15.31 -13.90 1.67
N LYS A 89 -15.07 -13.80 2.98
CA LYS A 89 -15.38 -12.59 3.75
C LYS A 89 -14.60 -11.36 3.30
N LEU A 90 -13.36 -11.53 2.82
CA LEU A 90 -12.53 -10.43 2.32
C LEU A 90 -12.92 -10.00 0.89
N ASP A 91 -13.27 -10.97 0.04
CA ASP A 91 -13.56 -10.70 -1.38
C ASP A 91 -14.97 -10.15 -1.61
N ASN A 92 -15.97 -10.64 -0.88
CA ASN A 92 -17.38 -10.28 -1.10
C ASN A 92 -17.76 -8.95 -0.43
N GLN A 93 -16.87 -7.94 -0.49
CA GLN A 93 -17.08 -6.62 0.12
C GLN A 93 -17.49 -5.53 -0.88
N TRP A 94 -17.58 -5.86 -2.17
CA TRP A 94 -17.85 -4.84 -3.17
C TRP A 94 -19.32 -4.53 -3.27
N SER A 95 -19.67 -3.26 -2.96
CA SER A 95 -20.99 -2.73 -3.22
C SER A 95 -21.18 -2.41 -4.71
N MET A 96 -22.43 -2.34 -5.18
CA MET A 96 -22.72 -1.87 -6.53
C MET A 96 -22.25 -0.42 -6.77
N PRO A 97 -22.41 0.53 -5.81
CA PRO A 97 -21.79 1.84 -5.88
C PRO A 97 -20.27 1.81 -6.13
N LYS A 98 -19.51 1.03 -5.35
CA LYS A 98 -18.07 0.82 -5.55
C LYS A 98 -17.76 0.31 -6.94
N THR A 99 -18.49 -0.71 -7.40
CA THR A 99 -18.28 -1.31 -8.72
C THR A 99 -18.48 -0.30 -9.84
N LYS A 100 -19.54 0.50 -9.79
CA LYS A 100 -19.82 1.55 -10.78
C LYS A 100 -18.78 2.66 -10.75
N LEU A 101 -18.40 3.13 -9.56
CA LEU A 101 -17.35 4.14 -9.38
C LEU A 101 -16.03 3.66 -10.00
N TRP A 102 -15.58 2.45 -9.66
CA TRP A 102 -14.33 1.91 -10.20
C TRP A 102 -14.37 1.76 -11.72
N GLY A 103 -15.50 1.31 -12.27
CA GLY A 103 -15.70 1.24 -13.72
C GLY A 103 -15.53 2.60 -14.38
N LYS A 104 -16.08 3.67 -13.80
CA LYS A 104 -15.92 5.04 -14.28
C LYS A 104 -14.48 5.52 -14.17
N LEU A 105 -13.86 5.36 -13.00
CA LEU A 105 -12.49 5.81 -12.75
C LEU A 105 -11.48 5.10 -13.66
N MET A 106 -11.67 3.80 -13.95
CA MET A 106 -10.83 3.06 -14.91
C MET A 106 -10.96 3.57 -16.35
N GLN A 107 -12.09 4.16 -16.73
CA GLN A 107 -12.26 4.78 -18.04
C GLN A 107 -11.63 6.17 -18.14
N THR A 108 -11.51 6.89 -17.01
CA THR A 108 -11.07 8.30 -16.99
C THR A 108 -9.65 8.52 -16.51
N LEU A 109 -8.99 7.50 -15.95
CA LEU A 109 -7.58 7.61 -15.57
C LEU A 109 -6.73 7.98 -16.80
N SER A 110 -5.67 8.75 -16.57
CA SER A 110 -4.66 9.06 -17.59
C SER A 110 -3.39 8.24 -17.39
N LEU A 111 -2.67 8.02 -18.48
CA LEU A 111 -1.34 7.43 -18.47
C LEU A 111 -0.33 8.52 -18.87
N GLU A 112 0.57 8.83 -17.94
CA GLU A 112 1.60 9.85 -18.07
C GLU A 112 2.99 9.20 -18.19
N CYS A 113 4.01 9.99 -18.53
CA CYS A 113 5.41 9.56 -18.59
C CYS A 113 5.60 8.31 -19.49
N ASP A 114 5.16 8.41 -20.75
CA ASP A 114 5.21 7.31 -21.73
C ASP A 114 4.50 6.04 -21.25
N GLY A 115 3.38 6.20 -20.52
CA GLY A 115 2.54 5.10 -20.04
C GLY A 115 3.04 4.42 -18.76
N THR A 116 4.07 4.95 -18.10
CA THR A 116 4.63 4.35 -16.89
C THR A 116 3.98 4.84 -15.59
N VAL A 117 3.22 5.93 -15.64
CA VAL A 117 2.50 6.50 -14.50
C VAL A 117 1.00 6.52 -14.81
N ALA A 118 0.20 5.85 -13.99
CA ALA A 118 -1.26 5.96 -14.04
C ALA A 118 -1.71 7.01 -13.01
N VAL A 119 -2.53 7.97 -13.44
CA VAL A 119 -3.02 9.06 -12.61
C VAL A 119 -4.53 9.12 -12.68
N CYS A 120 -5.18 9.21 -11.52
CA CYS A 120 -6.63 9.32 -11.41
C CYS A 120 -7.00 10.39 -10.38
N PRO A 121 -7.32 11.62 -10.82
CA PRO A 121 -7.97 12.60 -9.95
C PRO A 121 -9.46 12.25 -9.80
N VAL A 122 -10.01 12.47 -8.60
CA VAL A 122 -11.43 12.25 -8.29
C VAL A 122 -11.91 13.20 -7.21
N THR A 123 -13.12 13.73 -7.36
CA THR A 123 -13.76 14.60 -6.36
C THR A 123 -14.74 13.83 -5.48
N MET A 124 -15.03 14.36 -4.28
CA MET A 124 -16.09 13.81 -3.42
C MET A 124 -17.47 13.90 -4.06
N GLU A 125 -17.71 14.92 -4.89
CA GLU A 125 -18.96 15.03 -5.65
C GLU A 125 -19.08 13.88 -6.66
N GLU A 126 -18.01 13.59 -7.40
CA GLU A 126 -18.00 12.46 -8.34
C GLU A 126 -18.23 11.13 -7.63
N ILE A 127 -17.58 10.88 -6.49
CA ILE A 127 -17.78 9.68 -5.68
C ILE A 127 -19.26 9.57 -5.25
N GLY A 128 -19.81 10.67 -4.70
CA GLY A 128 -21.21 10.72 -4.23
C GLY A 128 -22.23 10.52 -5.35
N SER A 129 -21.91 10.92 -6.60
CA SER A 129 -22.81 10.75 -7.75
C SER A 129 -23.13 9.27 -8.07
N PHE A 130 -22.27 8.35 -7.64
CA PHE A 130 -22.46 6.90 -7.73
C PHE A 130 -23.13 6.30 -6.48
N GLY A 131 -23.46 7.12 -5.46
CA GLY A 131 -23.88 6.63 -4.14
C GLY A 131 -22.74 5.92 -3.38
N ALA A 132 -21.50 6.15 -3.79
CA ALA A 132 -20.31 5.60 -3.17
C ALA A 132 -19.77 6.54 -2.07
N VAL A 133 -18.88 6.01 -1.24
CA VAL A 133 -18.21 6.75 -0.17
C VAL A 133 -16.70 6.70 -0.38
N ARG A 134 -15.94 7.55 0.35
CA ARG A 134 -14.48 7.64 0.19
C ARG A 134 -13.75 6.32 0.44
N GLU A 135 -14.31 5.48 1.31
CA GLU A 135 -13.79 4.16 1.65
C GLU A 135 -13.86 3.19 0.44
N ASP A 136 -14.78 3.43 -0.47
CA ASP A 136 -14.91 2.65 -1.71
C ASP A 136 -13.74 2.83 -2.69
N LEU A 137 -12.88 3.85 -2.47
CA LEU A 137 -11.63 4.03 -3.22
C LEU A 137 -10.48 3.15 -2.71
N GLU A 138 -10.66 2.48 -1.57
CA GLU A 138 -9.62 1.62 -1.03
C GLU A 138 -9.25 0.50 -2.01
N GLY A 139 -7.94 0.34 -2.27
CA GLY A 139 -7.41 -0.61 -3.24
C GLY A 139 -7.36 -0.10 -4.69
N PHE A 140 -7.97 1.06 -5.02
CA PHE A 140 -8.04 1.52 -6.41
C PHE A 140 -6.66 1.86 -6.99
N ALA A 141 -5.78 2.55 -6.24
CA ALA A 141 -4.42 2.84 -6.68
C ALA A 141 -3.61 1.56 -6.93
N GLU A 142 -3.81 0.51 -6.12
CA GLU A 142 -3.20 -0.80 -6.34
C GLU A 142 -3.71 -1.45 -7.63
N GLN A 143 -4.99 -1.30 -7.93
CA GLN A 143 -5.57 -1.82 -9.17
C GLN A 143 -5.02 -1.09 -10.42
N MET A 144 -4.87 0.24 -10.38
CA MET A 144 -4.25 1.00 -11.47
C MET A 144 -2.80 0.54 -11.72
N ARG A 145 -2.03 0.24 -10.66
CA ARG A 145 -0.67 -0.27 -10.77
C ARG A 145 -0.57 -1.59 -11.55
N ARG A 146 -1.64 -2.39 -11.61
CA ARG A 146 -1.69 -3.67 -12.37
C ARG A 146 -1.81 -3.48 -13.88
N ILE A 147 -2.01 -2.26 -14.36
CA ILE A 147 -2.03 -1.97 -15.80
C ILE A 147 -0.63 -2.26 -16.35
N LYS A 148 -0.56 -3.01 -17.45
CA LYS A 148 0.71 -3.39 -18.08
C LYS A 148 1.53 -2.15 -18.45
N GLY A 149 2.77 -2.10 -18.00
CA GLY A 149 3.69 -0.97 -18.23
C GLY A 149 3.66 0.09 -17.13
N VAL A 150 2.61 0.15 -16.30
CA VAL A 150 2.54 1.08 -15.19
C VAL A 150 3.49 0.66 -14.08
N ARG A 151 4.38 1.57 -13.70
CA ARG A 151 5.34 1.45 -12.59
C ARG A 151 4.83 2.13 -11.34
N VAL A 152 4.21 3.30 -11.50
CA VAL A 152 3.65 4.11 -10.41
C VAL A 152 2.19 4.42 -10.70
N ALA A 153 1.34 4.27 -9.70
CA ALA A 153 -0.07 4.68 -9.75
C ALA A 153 -0.35 5.73 -8.67
N VAL A 154 -1.09 6.77 -9.05
CA VAL A 154 -1.46 7.89 -8.19
C VAL A 154 -2.96 8.09 -8.24
N LEU A 155 -3.62 7.93 -7.11
CA LEU A 155 -5.00 8.38 -6.89
C LEU A 155 -4.95 9.71 -6.14
N ILE A 156 -5.59 10.72 -6.68
CA ILE A 156 -5.67 12.06 -6.08
C ILE A 156 -7.13 12.33 -5.77
N ARG A 157 -7.50 12.33 -4.49
CA ARG A 157 -8.86 12.63 -4.06
C ARG A 157 -8.95 14.04 -3.53
N GLN A 158 -9.89 14.82 -4.05
CA GLN A 158 -10.23 16.12 -3.50
C GLN A 158 -11.30 15.95 -2.40
N ASP A 159 -10.93 16.28 -1.17
CA ASP A 159 -11.82 16.32 -0.02
C ASP A 159 -12.39 17.76 0.17
N PRO A 160 -13.47 17.95 0.95
CA PRO A 160 -13.99 19.27 1.27
C PRO A 160 -12.95 20.21 1.89
N GLY A 161 -13.06 21.51 1.62
CA GLY A 161 -12.12 22.53 2.12
C GLY A 161 -10.82 22.60 1.34
N ASN A 162 -10.85 22.33 0.03
CA ASN A 162 -9.67 22.35 -0.86
C ASN A 162 -8.52 21.45 -0.36
N ARG A 163 -8.86 20.35 0.26
CA ARG A 163 -7.89 19.36 0.71
C ARG A 163 -7.71 18.27 -0.35
N CYS A 164 -6.47 17.93 -0.68
CA CYS A 164 -6.15 16.82 -1.58
C CYS A 164 -5.47 15.70 -0.81
N LYS A 165 -5.93 14.47 -1.01
CA LYS A 165 -5.27 13.26 -0.51
C LYS A 165 -4.63 12.50 -1.66
N LEU A 166 -3.32 12.28 -1.54
CA LEU A 166 -2.55 11.43 -2.44
C LEU A 166 -2.50 10.00 -1.91
N SER A 167 -2.70 9.04 -2.79
CA SER A 167 -2.44 7.62 -2.54
C SER A 167 -1.55 7.11 -3.67
N LEU A 168 -0.32 6.74 -3.32
CA LEU A 168 0.71 6.32 -4.26
C LEU A 168 1.00 4.83 -4.10
N ARG A 169 1.14 4.15 -5.22
CA ARG A 169 1.57 2.75 -5.28
C ARG A 169 2.62 2.58 -6.36
N SER A 170 3.62 1.75 -6.08
CA SER A 170 4.67 1.43 -7.05
C SER A 170 5.04 -0.05 -7.02
N SER A 171 6.03 -0.43 -7.80
CA SER A 171 6.60 -1.78 -7.80
C SER A 171 8.13 -1.73 -7.85
N GLY A 172 8.75 -2.82 -7.38
CA GLY A 172 10.20 -2.94 -7.39
C GLY A 172 10.89 -1.88 -6.54
N SER A 173 11.87 -1.20 -7.12
CA SER A 173 12.69 -0.17 -6.46
C SER A 173 12.15 1.26 -6.60
N ASP A 174 10.96 1.44 -7.19
CA ASP A 174 10.37 2.76 -7.40
C ASP A 174 9.88 3.35 -6.07
N ASP A 175 10.59 4.36 -5.56
CA ASP A 175 10.37 4.94 -4.23
C ASP A 175 9.27 6.01 -4.24
N VAL A 176 8.04 5.61 -3.95
CA VAL A 176 6.92 6.56 -3.77
C VAL A 176 6.85 7.17 -2.37
N ARG A 177 7.58 6.64 -1.39
CA ARG A 177 7.68 7.25 -0.05
C ARG A 177 8.38 8.60 -0.13
N SER A 178 9.50 8.67 -0.87
CA SER A 178 10.22 9.93 -1.08
C SER A 178 9.37 10.95 -1.83
N VAL A 179 8.52 10.52 -2.76
CA VAL A 179 7.54 11.39 -3.43
C VAL A 179 6.52 11.92 -2.41
N ALA A 180 5.92 11.07 -1.59
CA ALA A 180 4.95 11.49 -0.57
C ALA A 180 5.56 12.46 0.45
N ALA A 181 6.83 12.27 0.82
CA ALA A 181 7.55 13.12 1.77
C ALA A 181 7.66 14.59 1.29
N LEU A 182 7.73 14.86 -0.01
CA LEU A 182 7.71 16.21 -0.57
C LEU A 182 6.40 16.97 -0.26
N PHE A 183 5.32 16.23 -0.02
CA PHE A 183 4.00 16.76 0.31
C PHE A 183 3.68 16.61 1.81
N GLY A 184 4.71 16.43 2.66
CA GLY A 184 4.51 16.26 4.11
C GLY A 184 3.92 14.91 4.50
N GLY A 185 3.90 13.93 3.60
CA GLY A 185 3.39 12.59 3.82
C GLY A 185 4.47 11.56 4.13
N GLY A 186 4.12 10.27 3.98
CA GLY A 186 5.02 9.16 4.26
C GLY A 186 4.41 7.81 3.89
N GLY A 187 5.04 6.75 4.36
CA GLY A 187 4.61 5.36 4.12
C GLY A 187 5.78 4.43 3.86
N HIS A 188 5.51 3.37 3.11
CA HIS A 188 6.51 2.39 2.67
C HIS A 188 7.05 2.73 1.28
N LEU A 189 8.15 2.09 0.89
CA LEU A 189 8.78 2.24 -0.42
C LEU A 189 7.76 2.22 -1.57
N ASN A 190 6.89 1.22 -1.58
CA ASN A 190 5.93 0.97 -2.66
C ASN A 190 4.48 1.35 -2.33
N ALA A 191 4.20 1.89 -1.13
CA ALA A 191 2.86 2.30 -0.70
C ALA A 191 2.95 3.52 0.23
N ALA A 192 2.62 4.69 -0.28
CA ALA A 192 2.75 5.93 0.46
C ALA A 192 1.56 6.86 0.19
N GLY A 193 1.42 7.90 1.01
CA GLY A 193 0.38 8.90 0.83
C GLY A 193 0.70 10.20 1.53
N ALA A 194 -0.01 11.27 1.13
CA ALA A 194 0.07 12.57 1.74
C ALA A 194 -1.31 13.22 1.78
N THR A 195 -1.47 14.20 2.67
CA THR A 195 -2.63 15.07 2.69
C THR A 195 -2.13 16.51 2.55
N ILE A 196 -2.69 17.26 1.61
CA ILE A 196 -2.28 18.61 1.26
C ILE A 196 -3.49 19.51 1.49
N ASP A 197 -3.37 20.45 2.40
CA ASP A 197 -4.41 21.43 2.69
C ASP A 197 -4.29 22.63 1.73
N ASP A 198 -5.40 23.36 1.51
CA ASP A 198 -5.50 24.54 0.64
C ASP A 198 -4.92 24.33 -0.77
N ALA A 199 -5.19 23.17 -1.36
CA ALA A 199 -4.57 22.71 -2.58
C ALA A 199 -5.54 22.63 -3.76
N ASP A 200 -5.12 23.16 -4.90
CA ASP A 200 -5.77 22.93 -6.19
C ASP A 200 -5.39 21.53 -6.73
N MET A 201 -6.38 20.72 -7.05
CA MET A 201 -6.18 19.33 -7.49
C MET A 201 -5.34 19.23 -8.77
N ASP A 202 -5.53 20.15 -9.72
CA ASP A 202 -4.75 20.17 -10.97
C ASP A 202 -3.29 20.53 -10.72
N ALA A 203 -3.03 21.49 -9.82
CA ALA A 203 -1.68 21.83 -9.41
C ALA A 203 -0.99 20.68 -8.70
N VAL A 204 -1.67 20.03 -7.75
CA VAL A 204 -1.17 18.85 -7.04
C VAL A 204 -0.88 17.70 -8.02
N THR A 205 -1.76 17.48 -9.00
CA THR A 205 -1.57 16.45 -10.04
C THR A 205 -0.28 16.71 -10.81
N ARG A 206 -0.09 17.92 -11.34
CA ARG A 206 1.13 18.28 -12.09
C ARG A 206 2.40 18.16 -11.25
N GLN A 207 2.36 18.64 -10.00
CA GLN A 207 3.51 18.55 -9.08
C GLN A 207 3.87 17.10 -8.74
N THR A 208 2.86 16.26 -8.53
CA THR A 208 3.06 14.85 -8.21
C THR A 208 3.68 14.10 -9.40
N ILE A 209 3.20 14.31 -10.62
CA ILE A 209 3.79 13.71 -11.82
C ILE A 209 5.25 14.13 -11.97
N LYS A 210 5.55 15.43 -11.79
CA LYS A 210 6.92 15.93 -11.84
C LYS A 210 7.81 15.31 -10.78
N ALA A 211 7.34 15.21 -9.53
CA ALA A 211 8.08 14.60 -8.44
C ALA A 211 8.41 13.12 -8.71
N ILE A 212 7.46 12.38 -9.29
CA ILE A 212 7.69 10.99 -9.71
C ILE A 212 8.78 10.91 -10.79
N GLN A 213 8.73 11.78 -11.80
CA GLN A 213 9.76 11.84 -12.85
C GLN A 213 11.14 12.10 -12.28
N ASP A 214 11.27 13.08 -11.40
CA ASP A 214 12.55 13.53 -10.85
C ASP A 214 13.13 12.50 -9.87
N ILE A 215 12.33 11.95 -8.96
CA ILE A 215 12.80 11.05 -7.91
C ILE A 215 12.88 9.61 -8.41
N THR A 216 11.80 9.10 -8.98
CA THR A 216 11.67 7.67 -9.28
C THR A 216 12.35 7.30 -10.60
N PHE A 217 12.33 8.20 -11.59
CA PHE A 217 12.91 7.93 -12.92
C PHE A 217 14.19 8.70 -13.21
N GLY A 218 14.47 9.78 -12.46
CA GLY A 218 15.69 10.58 -12.55
C GLY A 218 16.92 9.87 -11.99
N ALA A 219 16.78 9.20 -10.86
CA ALA A 219 17.88 8.46 -10.21
C ALA A 219 18.47 7.35 -11.09
N GLY A 220 17.64 6.71 -11.94
CA GLY A 220 18.11 5.67 -12.87
C GLY A 220 18.98 6.19 -14.04
N LYS A 221 19.03 7.50 -14.27
CA LYS A 221 19.93 8.08 -15.30
C LYS A 221 21.33 8.35 -14.76
N GLU A 222 21.51 8.58 -13.48
CA GLU A 222 22.84 8.78 -12.88
C GLU A 222 23.59 7.47 -12.67
N GLU A 223 22.93 6.39 -12.26
CA GLU A 223 23.58 5.08 -12.15
C GLU A 223 24.08 4.53 -13.50
N LYS A 224 23.33 4.74 -14.59
CA LYS A 224 23.79 4.38 -15.95
C LYS A 224 24.93 5.24 -16.44
N ARG A 225 25.10 6.48 -15.97
CA ARG A 225 26.27 7.34 -16.29
C ARG A 225 27.53 6.95 -15.53
N LEU A 226 27.38 6.45 -14.30
CA LEU A 226 28.52 6.03 -13.46
C LEU A 226 28.96 4.58 -13.72
N GLY A 227 28.06 3.71 -14.17
CA GLY A 227 28.33 2.29 -14.49
C GLY A 227 29.04 2.05 -15.84
N GLY A 228 29.24 3.08 -16.66
CA GLY A 228 29.82 2.99 -18.02
C GLY A 228 31.35 2.95 -18.12
N LYS A 229 32.11 2.84 -17.02
CA LYS A 229 33.57 2.68 -17.05
C LYS A 229 34.00 1.33 -16.50
N ARG A 230 33.69 0.25 -17.21
CA ARG A 230 34.47 -0.99 -17.06
C ARG A 230 35.79 -0.82 -17.81
N ARG A 231 36.90 -0.76 -17.09
CA ARG A 231 38.23 -0.91 -17.66
C ARG A 231 38.41 -2.37 -18.09
N PRO A 232 39.06 -2.62 -19.26
CA PRO A 232 39.39 -3.97 -19.67
C PRO A 232 40.64 -4.42 -18.93
N PHE A 233 40.55 -5.59 -18.31
CA PHE A 233 41.66 -6.54 -18.18
C PHE A 233 41.07 -7.93 -18.18
#